data_f612e5453d1091939280b8b775899e90
#
_entry.id   f612e5453d1091939280b8b775899e90
#
_cell.length_a   1.000
_cell.length_b   1.000
_cell.length_c   1.000
_cell.angle_alpha   90.00
_cell.angle_beta   90.00
_cell.angle_gamma   90.00
#
_symmetry.space_group_name_H-M   'P 1'
#
loop_
_entity.id
_entity.type
_entity.pdbx_description
1 polymer ?
#
loop_
_entity_poly.entity_id
_entity_poly.type
_entity_poly.pdbx_seq_one_letter_code
_entity_poly.pdbx_strand_id
1 'polypeptide(L)'
;MAGTVIEYLQKYGDISFREKPLNDVDSLALCQLSYLKFDGMVSDVRHNGPSVTLREIAERPDVDKLFGDVRFEKENRALFEGMLSGRRFRDMKLNCYINLVEKEWETQFSAITFILDDGTLFLAFRGTDETIVGWKEDFNMAFLSPVPGQEYSVKYVNMVTGWLHQPFYIGGHSKGGNLAVYSGMKCAPFVQKRIQKIYSLDGPGFRPEVLKECHYNACLLYTSDAADDLT
;
A
#
# COMPACT_ATOMS: atom_id res chain seq x y z
N MET A 1 27.93 -1.27 3.65
CA MET A 1 26.93 -0.62 4.52
C MET A 1 25.58 -0.73 3.82
N ALA A 2 24.56 -1.24 4.49
CA ALA A 2 23.21 -1.24 3.94
C ALA A 2 22.75 0.21 3.80
N GLY A 3 22.32 0.63 2.61
CA GLY A 3 21.80 1.97 2.38
C GLY A 3 20.41 2.13 3.00
N THR A 4 20.03 3.36 3.32
CA THR A 4 18.68 3.69 3.80
C THR A 4 17.77 4.06 2.63
N VAL A 5 16.45 4.04 2.83
CA VAL A 5 15.47 4.53 1.84
C VAL A 5 15.74 6.02 1.52
N ILE A 6 16.16 6.81 2.49
CA ILE A 6 16.49 8.23 2.29
C ILE A 6 17.69 8.39 1.34
N GLU A 7 18.76 7.59 1.53
CA GLU A 7 19.90 7.59 0.60
C GLU A 7 19.51 7.14 -0.82
N TYR A 8 18.58 6.18 -0.91
CA TYR A 8 18.02 5.77 -2.20
C TYR A 8 17.28 6.94 -2.89
N LEU A 9 16.44 7.67 -2.16
CA LEU A 9 15.71 8.83 -2.68
C LEU A 9 16.66 9.94 -3.14
N GLN A 10 17.72 10.22 -2.38
CA GLN A 10 18.75 11.18 -2.75
C GLN A 10 19.48 10.78 -4.05
N LYS A 11 19.74 9.49 -4.25
CA LYS A 11 20.48 8.99 -5.39
C LYS A 11 19.63 8.82 -6.66
N TYR A 12 18.39 8.37 -6.50
CA TYR A 12 17.53 7.95 -7.61
C TYR A 12 16.24 8.77 -7.74
N GLY A 13 16.00 9.72 -6.83
CA GLY A 13 14.77 10.52 -6.79
C GLY A 13 14.48 11.35 -8.04
N ASP A 14 15.51 11.68 -8.85
CA ASP A 14 15.34 12.38 -10.11
C ASP A 14 15.19 11.50 -11.35
N ILE A 15 15.18 10.16 -11.16
CA ILE A 15 14.96 9.22 -12.26
C ILE A 15 13.48 8.82 -12.26
N SER A 16 12.74 9.17 -13.33
CA SER A 16 11.30 8.88 -13.44
C SER A 16 11.02 7.36 -13.51
N PHE A 17 9.78 6.96 -13.27
CA PHE A 17 9.38 5.55 -13.42
C PHE A 17 9.41 5.09 -14.88
N ARG A 18 9.30 6.02 -15.86
CA ARG A 18 9.48 5.72 -17.29
C ARG A 18 10.91 5.35 -17.63
N GLU A 19 11.89 5.99 -16.97
CA GLU A 19 13.32 5.74 -17.19
C GLU A 19 13.80 4.52 -16.42
N LYS A 20 13.28 4.32 -15.22
CA LYS A 20 13.57 3.19 -14.35
C LYS A 20 12.27 2.69 -13.71
N PRO A 21 11.73 1.56 -14.16
CA PRO A 21 10.50 1.01 -13.61
C PRO A 21 10.53 0.85 -12.09
N LEU A 22 9.36 0.73 -11.49
CA LEU A 22 9.19 0.50 -10.05
C LEU A 22 10.00 -0.71 -9.60
N ASN A 23 10.70 -0.58 -8.48
CA ASN A 23 11.52 -1.62 -7.87
C ASN A 23 11.16 -1.82 -6.39
N ASP A 24 11.85 -2.77 -5.74
CA ASP A 24 11.54 -3.19 -4.37
C ASP A 24 11.73 -2.05 -3.34
N VAL A 25 12.72 -1.15 -3.54
CA VAL A 25 12.92 0.00 -2.64
C VAL A 25 11.84 1.07 -2.84
N ASP A 26 11.38 1.28 -4.07
CA ASP A 26 10.24 2.14 -4.34
C ASP A 26 8.98 1.61 -3.66
N SER A 27 8.75 0.28 -3.73
CA SER A 27 7.60 -0.35 -3.10
C SER A 27 7.63 -0.18 -1.58
N LEU A 28 8.80 -0.32 -0.95
CA LEU A 28 8.98 -0.05 0.48
C LEU A 28 8.64 1.40 0.81
N ALA A 29 9.14 2.36 0.03
CA ALA A 29 8.85 3.78 0.23
C ALA A 29 7.34 4.09 0.10
N LEU A 30 6.66 3.53 -0.91
CA LEU A 30 5.22 3.71 -1.12
C LEU A 30 4.38 3.03 -0.02
N CYS A 31 4.76 1.82 0.41
CA CYS A 31 4.12 1.15 1.54
C CYS A 31 4.28 1.95 2.84
N GLN A 32 5.47 2.54 3.09
CA GLN A 32 5.67 3.40 4.25
C GLN A 32 4.88 4.71 4.15
N LEU A 33 4.81 5.32 2.97
CA LEU A 33 4.00 6.51 2.73
C LEU A 33 2.51 6.28 3.05
N SER A 34 1.99 5.06 2.84
CA SER A 34 0.60 4.72 3.11
C SER A 34 0.21 4.79 4.60
N TYR A 35 1.17 4.90 5.52
CA TYR A 35 0.90 5.09 6.94
C TYR A 35 0.48 6.52 7.30
N LEU A 36 0.72 7.49 6.42
CA LEU A 36 0.30 8.87 6.63
C LEU A 36 -1.24 9.01 6.53
N LYS A 37 -1.77 10.03 7.20
CA LYS A 37 -3.20 10.30 7.26
C LYS A 37 -3.64 11.26 6.16
N PHE A 38 -4.14 10.74 5.06
CA PHE A 38 -4.59 11.53 3.92
C PHE A 38 -6.07 11.92 3.99
N ASP A 39 -6.69 11.81 5.17
CA ASP A 39 -8.11 12.14 5.40
C ASP A 39 -8.40 13.61 4.98
N GLY A 40 -9.37 13.81 4.09
CA GLY A 40 -9.72 15.12 3.56
C GLY A 40 -8.71 15.77 2.60
N MET A 41 -7.59 15.10 2.29
CA MET A 41 -6.57 15.57 1.34
C MET A 41 -6.60 14.80 0.02
N VAL A 42 -6.94 13.53 0.06
CA VAL A 42 -7.04 12.64 -1.10
C VAL A 42 -8.50 12.18 -1.25
N SER A 43 -8.97 12.07 -2.48
CA SER A 43 -10.33 11.63 -2.78
C SER A 43 -10.60 10.23 -2.24
N ASP A 44 -11.74 10.09 -1.57
CA ASP A 44 -12.20 8.80 -1.04
C ASP A 44 -12.51 7.82 -2.17
N VAL A 45 -12.14 6.55 -1.97
CA VAL A 45 -12.35 5.47 -2.94
C VAL A 45 -13.82 5.31 -3.37
N ARG A 46 -14.77 5.73 -2.54
CA ARG A 46 -16.21 5.64 -2.83
C ARG A 46 -16.74 6.70 -3.80
N HIS A 47 -15.97 7.75 -4.10
CA HIS A 47 -16.49 8.92 -4.80
C HIS A 47 -15.82 9.21 -6.15
N ASN A 48 -14.85 8.42 -6.59
CA ASN A 48 -14.12 8.65 -7.86
C ASN A 48 -13.81 10.13 -8.14
N GLY A 49 -13.26 10.81 -7.13
CA GLY A 49 -12.93 12.23 -7.21
C GLY A 49 -11.60 12.47 -7.93
N PRO A 50 -11.19 13.75 -8.09
CA PRO A 50 -9.94 14.10 -8.74
C PRO A 50 -8.72 13.58 -7.96
N SER A 51 -7.68 13.24 -8.69
CA SER A 51 -6.37 12.92 -8.11
C SER A 51 -5.65 14.19 -7.70
N VAL A 52 -4.81 14.10 -6.68
CA VAL A 52 -3.95 15.16 -6.18
C VAL A 52 -2.49 14.69 -6.22
N THR A 53 -1.53 15.55 -6.52
CA THR A 53 -0.10 15.21 -6.49
C THR A 53 0.46 15.30 -5.08
N LEU A 54 1.58 14.59 -4.83
CA LEU A 54 2.27 14.67 -3.55
C LEU A 54 2.73 16.11 -3.26
N ARG A 55 3.15 16.86 -4.29
CA ARG A 55 3.51 18.29 -4.20
C ARG A 55 2.33 19.14 -3.77
N GLU A 56 1.16 18.99 -4.41
CA GLU A 56 -0.05 19.74 -4.03
C GLU A 56 -0.46 19.48 -2.60
N ILE A 57 -0.27 18.26 -2.10
CA ILE A 57 -0.50 17.93 -0.69
C ILE A 57 0.51 18.66 0.21
N ALA A 58 1.79 18.72 -0.18
CA ALA A 58 2.83 19.39 0.58
C ALA A 58 2.63 20.91 0.68
N GLU A 59 1.99 21.52 -0.30
CA GLU A 59 1.68 22.96 -0.36
C GLU A 59 0.43 23.34 0.47
N ARG A 60 -0.29 22.38 1.04
CA ARG A 60 -1.48 22.64 1.84
C ARG A 60 -1.15 23.25 3.20
N PRO A 61 -1.96 24.22 3.68
CA PRO A 61 -1.75 24.82 5.00
C PRO A 61 -1.96 23.82 6.16
N ASP A 62 -2.65 22.72 5.92
CA ASP A 62 -2.95 21.69 6.90
C ASP A 62 -2.12 20.40 6.72
N VAL A 63 -0.98 20.46 5.98
CA VAL A 63 -0.10 19.33 5.68
C VAL A 63 0.38 18.59 6.94
N ASP A 64 0.55 19.26 8.05
CA ASP A 64 0.97 18.65 9.32
C ASP A 64 -0.02 17.60 9.85
N LYS A 65 -1.28 17.63 9.42
CA LYS A 65 -2.26 16.60 9.77
C LYS A 65 -1.89 15.21 9.24
N LEU A 66 -1.09 15.13 8.16
CA LEU A 66 -0.56 13.85 7.65
C LEU A 66 0.17 13.06 8.73
N PHE A 67 0.86 13.76 9.63
CA PHE A 67 1.75 13.19 10.64
C PHE A 67 1.12 13.07 12.02
N GLY A 68 -0.15 13.45 12.18
CA GLY A 68 -0.86 13.36 13.44
C GLY A 68 -1.04 11.89 13.88
N ASP A 69 -0.60 11.54 15.08
CA ASP A 69 -0.69 10.20 15.68
C ASP A 69 -0.14 9.09 14.77
N VAL A 70 0.92 9.35 14.02
CA VAL A 70 1.65 8.32 13.25
C VAL A 70 2.90 7.90 14.02
N ARG A 71 3.17 6.59 14.00
CA ARG A 71 4.39 6.04 14.57
C ARG A 71 5.60 6.52 13.77
N PHE A 72 6.72 6.85 14.47
CA PHE A 72 7.95 7.32 13.83
C PHE A 72 7.74 8.59 12.98
N GLU A 73 7.09 9.61 13.56
CA GLU A 73 6.78 10.86 12.88
C GLU A 73 7.99 11.49 12.19
N LYS A 74 9.14 11.54 12.87
CA LYS A 74 10.37 12.15 12.35
C LYS A 74 10.87 11.45 11.08
N GLU A 75 10.87 10.14 11.09
CA GLU A 75 11.29 9.31 9.96
C GLU A 75 10.30 9.41 8.79
N ASN A 76 9.01 9.47 9.08
CA ASN A 76 7.97 9.68 8.07
C ASN A 76 8.05 11.07 7.44
N ARG A 77 8.37 12.11 8.21
CA ARG A 77 8.64 13.45 7.65
C ARG A 77 9.86 13.44 6.74
N ALA A 78 10.96 12.82 7.15
CA ALA A 78 12.16 12.70 6.35
C ALA A 78 11.90 11.92 5.04
N LEU A 79 11.08 10.86 5.08
CA LEU A 79 10.65 10.13 3.88
C LEU A 79 9.83 11.02 2.94
N PHE A 80 8.82 11.70 3.46
CA PHE A 80 7.95 12.59 2.70
C PHE A 80 8.75 13.72 2.02
N GLU A 81 9.63 14.39 2.76
CA GLU A 81 10.53 15.43 2.23
C GLU A 81 11.49 14.86 1.18
N GLY A 82 12.06 13.67 1.42
CA GLY A 82 12.91 12.97 0.46
C GLY A 82 12.17 12.64 -0.84
N MET A 83 10.91 12.24 -0.77
CA MET A 83 10.07 11.99 -1.95
C MET A 83 9.74 13.27 -2.72
N LEU A 84 9.59 14.41 -2.04
CA LEU A 84 9.35 15.70 -2.66
C LEU A 84 10.59 16.29 -3.34
N SER A 85 11.78 15.92 -2.91
CA SER A 85 13.04 16.47 -3.40
C SER A 85 13.33 16.13 -4.86
N GLY A 86 12.79 15.00 -5.36
CA GLY A 86 13.03 14.51 -6.72
C GLY A 86 11.75 14.33 -7.54
N ARG A 87 11.86 14.35 -8.86
CA ARG A 87 10.70 14.23 -9.78
C ARG A 87 10.04 12.85 -9.78
N ARG A 88 10.73 11.80 -9.27
CA ARG A 88 10.23 10.43 -9.26
C ARG A 88 8.91 10.29 -8.49
N PHE A 89 8.81 10.96 -7.34
CA PHE A 89 7.63 10.87 -6.48
C PHE A 89 6.87 12.19 -6.35
N ARG A 90 7.55 13.33 -6.50
CA ARG A 90 6.97 14.66 -6.24
C ARG A 90 5.67 14.91 -7.00
N ASP A 91 5.64 14.54 -8.28
CA ASP A 91 4.49 14.77 -9.17
C ASP A 91 3.61 13.51 -9.32
N MET A 92 3.89 12.45 -8.55
CA MET A 92 3.05 11.26 -8.44
C MET A 92 1.67 11.65 -7.92
N LYS A 93 0.62 11.10 -8.55
CA LYS A 93 -0.76 11.39 -8.17
C LYS A 93 -1.27 10.37 -7.15
N LEU A 94 -2.06 10.83 -6.20
CA LEU A 94 -2.71 10.06 -5.16
C LEU A 94 -4.23 10.12 -5.37
N ASN A 95 -4.90 8.98 -5.16
CA ASN A 95 -6.36 8.86 -5.26
C ASN A 95 -6.87 7.66 -4.45
N CYS A 96 -8.18 7.51 -4.41
CA CYS A 96 -8.86 6.34 -3.85
C CYS A 96 -8.44 6.02 -2.40
N TYR A 97 -8.27 7.05 -1.58
CA TYR A 97 -7.93 6.84 -0.17
C TYR A 97 -9.13 6.31 0.62
N ILE A 98 -8.86 5.44 1.57
CA ILE A 98 -9.83 4.98 2.56
C ILE A 98 -9.14 4.74 3.89
N ASN A 99 -9.82 5.13 4.98
CA ASN A 99 -9.38 4.90 6.34
C ASN A 99 -10.60 4.56 7.19
N LEU A 100 -10.75 3.29 7.53
CA LEU A 100 -11.87 2.74 8.29
C LEU A 100 -11.38 2.20 9.63
N VAL A 101 -12.04 2.61 10.69
CA VAL A 101 -11.86 2.05 12.03
C VAL A 101 -13.24 1.73 12.59
N GLU A 102 -13.61 0.45 12.60
CA GLU A 102 -14.89 -0.04 13.08
C GLU A 102 -14.69 -0.84 14.38
N LYS A 103 -14.97 -0.20 15.51
CA LYS A 103 -14.73 -0.78 16.84
C LYS A 103 -15.61 -2.00 17.12
N GLU A 104 -16.84 -2.02 16.62
CA GLU A 104 -17.79 -3.12 16.82
C GLU A 104 -17.34 -4.39 16.11
N TRP A 105 -16.69 -4.28 14.96
CA TRP A 105 -16.18 -5.40 14.15
C TRP A 105 -14.68 -5.63 14.33
N GLU A 106 -14.06 -4.94 15.30
CA GLU A 106 -12.61 -5.02 15.56
C GLU A 106 -11.77 -4.87 14.26
N THR A 107 -12.23 -3.99 13.36
CA THR A 107 -11.67 -3.83 12.01
C THR A 107 -10.97 -2.49 11.87
N GLN A 108 -9.72 -2.56 11.42
CA GLN A 108 -8.95 -1.41 10.98
C GLN A 108 -8.44 -1.66 9.56
N PHE A 109 -8.93 -0.86 8.60
CA PHE A 109 -8.53 -0.96 7.20
C PHE A 109 -8.18 0.41 6.64
N SER A 110 -7.01 0.52 6.00
CA SER A 110 -6.65 1.72 5.26
C SER A 110 -5.88 1.36 3.99
N ALA A 111 -6.19 2.06 2.92
CA ALA A 111 -5.55 1.88 1.63
C ALA A 111 -5.51 3.19 0.84
N ILE A 112 -4.56 3.29 -0.07
CA ILE A 112 -4.39 4.42 -0.99
C ILE A 112 -3.87 3.91 -2.33
N THR A 113 -4.21 4.59 -3.42
CA THR A 113 -3.68 4.31 -4.76
C THR A 113 -2.77 5.42 -5.22
N PHE A 114 -1.56 5.06 -5.59
CA PHE A 114 -0.57 5.92 -6.23
C PHE A 114 -0.60 5.69 -7.74
N ILE A 115 -0.61 6.76 -8.52
CA ILE A 115 -0.58 6.74 -9.99
C ILE A 115 0.79 7.25 -10.41
N LEU A 116 1.60 6.36 -10.95
CA LEU A 116 2.98 6.65 -11.32
C LEU A 116 3.05 7.36 -12.68
N ASP A 117 4.17 8.01 -12.98
CA ASP A 117 4.33 8.78 -14.21
C ASP A 117 4.46 7.92 -15.49
N ASP A 118 4.77 6.62 -15.34
CA ASP A 118 4.71 5.64 -16.42
C ASP A 118 3.29 5.15 -16.74
N GLY A 119 2.30 5.60 -15.96
CA GLY A 119 0.90 5.23 -16.09
C GLY A 119 0.50 3.98 -15.32
N THR A 120 1.41 3.31 -14.61
CA THR A 120 1.06 2.18 -13.75
C THR A 120 0.48 2.66 -12.41
N LEU A 121 -0.25 1.78 -11.73
CA LEU A 121 -0.78 2.05 -10.39
C LEU A 121 0.00 1.26 -9.34
N PHE A 122 0.07 1.82 -8.12
CA PHE A 122 0.48 1.09 -6.94
C PHE A 122 -0.60 1.21 -5.87
N LEU A 123 -1.25 0.09 -5.54
CA LEU A 123 -2.28 -0.01 -4.51
C LEU A 123 -1.59 -0.41 -3.20
N ALA A 124 -1.55 0.52 -2.24
CA ALA A 124 -0.89 0.33 -0.96
C ALA A 124 -1.89 0.06 0.16
N PHE A 125 -1.67 -1.02 0.90
CA PHE A 125 -2.40 -1.33 2.13
C PHE A 125 -1.56 -0.97 3.34
N ARG A 126 -2.14 -0.17 4.24
CA ARG A 126 -1.50 0.15 5.51
C ARG A 126 -1.53 -1.07 6.44
N GLY A 127 -0.43 -1.30 7.14
CA GLY A 127 -0.36 -2.24 8.23
C GLY A 127 -1.10 -1.76 9.48
N THR A 128 -0.87 -2.45 10.59
CA THR A 128 -1.48 -2.13 11.88
C THR A 128 -0.95 -0.80 12.38
N ASP A 129 -1.86 0.06 12.86
CA ASP A 129 -1.49 1.25 13.63
C ASP A 129 -1.39 0.89 15.14
N GLU A 130 -1.16 1.90 15.99
CA GLU A 130 -1.04 1.73 17.44
C GLU A 130 -2.38 1.51 18.16
N THR A 131 -3.48 1.32 17.42
CA THR A 131 -4.80 1.13 18.03
C THR A 131 -4.99 -0.28 18.57
N ILE A 132 -5.73 -0.39 19.68
CA ILE A 132 -6.13 -1.71 20.25
C ILE A 132 -6.93 -2.52 19.20
N VAL A 133 -7.71 -1.84 18.37
CA VAL A 133 -8.51 -2.46 17.30
C VAL A 133 -7.60 -3.14 16.27
N GLY A 134 -6.53 -2.46 15.83
CA GLY A 134 -5.57 -3.02 14.91
C GLY A 134 -4.84 -4.25 15.46
N TRP A 135 -4.41 -4.19 16.72
CA TRP A 135 -3.76 -5.32 17.39
C TRP A 135 -4.68 -6.54 17.54
N LYS A 136 -5.97 -6.33 17.83
CA LYS A 136 -6.95 -7.42 17.90
C LYS A 136 -7.19 -8.07 16.54
N GLU A 137 -7.26 -7.28 15.46
CA GLU A 137 -7.42 -7.82 14.11
C GLU A 137 -6.20 -8.66 13.71
N ASP A 138 -4.98 -8.20 14.04
CA ASP A 138 -3.76 -9.00 13.80
C ASP A 138 -3.77 -10.33 14.55
N PHE A 139 -4.21 -10.32 15.81
CA PHE A 139 -4.36 -11.55 16.57
C PHE A 139 -5.40 -12.47 15.92
N ASN A 140 -6.53 -11.91 15.48
CA ASN A 140 -7.58 -12.68 14.82
C ASN A 140 -7.11 -13.32 13.51
N MET A 141 -6.21 -12.70 12.77
CA MET A 141 -5.65 -13.28 11.53
C MET A 141 -4.93 -14.60 11.76
N ALA A 142 -4.40 -14.86 12.96
CA ALA A 142 -3.79 -16.14 13.31
C ALA A 142 -4.82 -17.27 13.43
N PHE A 143 -6.08 -16.95 13.74
CA PHE A 143 -7.13 -17.93 14.07
C PHE A 143 -8.31 -17.93 13.09
N LEU A 144 -8.54 -16.82 12.38
CA LEU A 144 -9.66 -16.62 11.46
C LEU A 144 -9.15 -16.29 10.06
N SER A 145 -9.85 -16.80 9.04
CA SER A 145 -9.69 -16.39 7.65
C SER A 145 -11.01 -16.65 6.91
N PRO A 146 -11.58 -15.65 6.21
CA PRO A 146 -11.08 -14.29 6.14
C PRO A 146 -11.35 -13.48 7.41
N VAL A 147 -10.48 -12.50 7.70
CA VAL A 147 -10.79 -11.39 8.60
C VAL A 147 -11.40 -10.23 7.81
N PRO A 148 -12.15 -9.31 8.44
CA PRO A 148 -12.82 -8.22 7.74
C PRO A 148 -11.86 -7.38 6.87
N GLY A 149 -10.64 -7.10 7.34
CA GLY A 149 -9.64 -6.36 6.55
C GLY A 149 -9.26 -7.06 5.24
N GLN A 150 -9.20 -8.39 5.22
CA GLN A 150 -8.96 -9.16 4.00
C GLN A 150 -10.12 -8.97 2.99
N GLU A 151 -11.36 -9.02 3.45
CA GLU A 151 -12.52 -8.77 2.58
C GLU A 151 -12.56 -7.33 2.05
N TYR A 152 -12.23 -6.34 2.90
CA TYR A 152 -12.12 -4.95 2.47
C TYR A 152 -11.01 -4.75 1.43
N SER A 153 -9.88 -5.46 1.56
CA SER A 153 -8.79 -5.37 0.58
C SER A 153 -9.21 -5.86 -0.81
N VAL A 154 -9.97 -6.95 -0.89
CA VAL A 154 -10.54 -7.46 -2.15
C VAL A 154 -11.54 -6.46 -2.75
N LYS A 155 -12.46 -5.93 -1.92
CA LYS A 155 -13.42 -4.90 -2.36
C LYS A 155 -12.72 -3.67 -2.90
N TYR A 156 -11.67 -3.21 -2.20
CA TYR A 156 -10.87 -2.06 -2.62
C TYR A 156 -10.22 -2.28 -3.98
N VAL A 157 -9.51 -3.40 -4.19
CA VAL A 157 -8.87 -3.72 -5.47
C VAL A 157 -9.90 -3.74 -6.60
N ASN A 158 -11.02 -4.45 -6.42
CA ASN A 158 -12.06 -4.54 -7.45
C ASN A 158 -12.69 -3.17 -7.75
N MET A 159 -12.90 -2.31 -6.75
CA MET A 159 -13.48 -0.99 -6.91
C MET A 159 -12.54 -0.04 -7.65
N VAL A 160 -11.28 0.08 -7.20
CA VAL A 160 -10.26 0.93 -7.84
C VAL A 160 -10.06 0.52 -9.30
N THR A 161 -9.91 -0.78 -9.56
CA THR A 161 -9.65 -1.30 -10.91
C THR A 161 -10.88 -1.29 -11.81
N GLY A 162 -12.06 -1.06 -11.28
CA GLY A 162 -13.28 -0.75 -12.02
C GLY A 162 -13.28 0.67 -12.62
N TRP A 163 -12.56 1.60 -12.01
CA TRP A 163 -12.42 2.98 -12.49
C TRP A 163 -11.12 3.23 -13.23
N LEU A 164 -10.02 2.66 -12.72
CA LEU A 164 -8.68 2.79 -13.26
C LEU A 164 -8.28 1.50 -13.95
N HIS A 165 -8.06 1.56 -15.27
CA HIS A 165 -7.86 0.36 -16.10
C HIS A 165 -6.39 0.03 -16.38
N GLN A 166 -5.46 0.76 -15.80
CA GLN A 166 -4.02 0.58 -16.00
C GLN A 166 -3.51 -0.72 -15.36
N PRO A 167 -2.35 -1.25 -15.79
CA PRO A 167 -1.60 -2.26 -15.06
C PRO A 167 -1.26 -1.75 -13.65
N PHE A 168 -1.18 -2.65 -12.67
CA PHE A 168 -0.97 -2.22 -11.31
C PHE A 168 -0.12 -3.18 -10.48
N TYR A 169 0.50 -2.61 -9.46
CA TYR A 169 1.17 -3.29 -8.38
C TYR A 169 0.28 -3.25 -7.13
N ILE A 170 0.44 -4.24 -6.25
CA ILE A 170 -0.19 -4.22 -4.93
C ILE A 170 0.93 -4.34 -3.90
N GLY A 171 0.85 -3.60 -2.81
CA GLY A 171 1.85 -3.74 -1.76
C GLY A 171 1.33 -3.35 -0.38
N GLY A 172 2.08 -3.78 0.64
CA GLY A 172 1.82 -3.44 2.02
C GLY A 172 2.91 -3.97 2.93
N HIS A 173 3.03 -3.34 4.10
CA HIS A 173 3.95 -3.76 5.15
C HIS A 173 3.17 -4.39 6.31
N SER A 174 3.73 -5.41 6.97
CA SER A 174 3.12 -6.11 8.09
C SER A 174 1.73 -6.65 7.71
N LYS A 175 0.66 -6.39 8.47
CA LYS A 175 -0.72 -6.73 8.10
C LYS A 175 -1.05 -6.35 6.66
N GLY A 176 -0.62 -5.15 6.21
CA GLY A 176 -0.82 -4.68 4.84
C GLY A 176 -0.23 -5.62 3.79
N GLY A 177 0.90 -6.27 4.08
CA GLY A 177 1.50 -7.30 3.21
C GLY A 177 0.60 -8.53 3.05
N ASN A 178 0.02 -9.02 4.13
CA ASN A 178 -0.98 -10.10 4.07
C ASN A 178 -2.22 -9.67 3.26
N LEU A 179 -2.74 -8.46 3.48
CA LEU A 179 -3.88 -7.92 2.73
C LEU A 179 -3.57 -7.81 1.23
N ALA A 180 -2.33 -7.44 0.87
CA ALA A 180 -1.88 -7.35 -0.52
C ALA A 180 -1.94 -8.72 -1.21
N VAL A 181 -1.37 -9.74 -0.60
CA VAL A 181 -1.40 -11.11 -1.13
C VAL A 181 -2.83 -11.63 -1.19
N TYR A 182 -3.61 -11.49 -0.11
CA TYR A 182 -4.99 -11.97 -0.06
C TYR A 182 -5.86 -11.33 -1.14
N SER A 183 -5.76 -10.00 -1.32
CA SER A 183 -6.53 -9.31 -2.36
C SER A 183 -6.14 -9.74 -3.77
N GLY A 184 -4.86 -9.99 -4.03
CA GLY A 184 -4.39 -10.52 -5.31
C GLY A 184 -4.92 -11.93 -5.60
N MET A 185 -5.02 -12.79 -4.57
CA MET A 185 -5.60 -14.13 -4.72
C MET A 185 -7.11 -14.09 -5.01
N LYS A 186 -7.83 -13.15 -4.39
CA LYS A 186 -9.31 -13.18 -4.32
C LYS A 186 -10.00 -12.12 -5.18
N CYS A 187 -9.28 -11.16 -5.77
CA CYS A 187 -9.91 -10.22 -6.71
C CYS A 187 -10.39 -10.93 -7.98
N ALA A 188 -11.24 -10.26 -8.74
CA ALA A 188 -11.85 -10.85 -9.93
C ALA A 188 -10.79 -11.33 -10.94
N PRO A 189 -10.99 -12.49 -11.62
CA PRO A 189 -9.98 -13.07 -12.51
C PRO A 189 -9.50 -12.15 -13.64
N PHE A 190 -10.36 -11.26 -14.13
CA PHE A 190 -9.97 -10.28 -15.15
C PHE A 190 -9.11 -9.15 -14.56
N VAL A 191 -9.24 -8.87 -13.26
CA VAL A 191 -8.42 -7.92 -12.50
C VAL A 191 -7.04 -8.53 -12.24
N GLN A 192 -6.98 -9.81 -11.84
CA GLN A 192 -5.72 -10.52 -11.58
C GLN A 192 -4.75 -10.44 -12.76
N LYS A 193 -5.25 -10.52 -13.99
CA LYS A 193 -4.44 -10.44 -15.22
C LYS A 193 -3.71 -9.10 -15.41
N ARG A 194 -4.08 -8.07 -14.67
CA ARG A 194 -3.48 -6.74 -14.71
C ARG A 194 -2.44 -6.51 -13.61
N ILE A 195 -2.36 -7.43 -12.64
CA ILE A 195 -1.35 -7.38 -11.56
C ILE A 195 0.02 -7.63 -12.16
N GLN A 196 0.94 -6.68 -11.96
CA GLN A 196 2.33 -6.78 -12.40
C GLN A 196 3.19 -7.50 -11.37
N LYS A 197 3.04 -7.16 -10.09
CA LYS A 197 3.74 -7.77 -8.97
C LYS A 197 3.01 -7.44 -7.67
N ILE A 198 3.14 -8.33 -6.68
CA ILE A 198 2.64 -8.12 -5.32
C ILE A 198 3.85 -8.04 -4.38
N TYR A 199 3.87 -7.01 -3.54
CA TYR A 199 4.91 -6.77 -2.55
C TYR A 199 4.36 -7.01 -1.14
N SER A 200 4.77 -8.11 -0.53
CA SER A 200 4.49 -8.41 0.87
C SER A 200 5.74 -8.12 1.68
N LEU A 201 5.76 -7.00 2.38
CA LEU A 201 6.90 -6.56 3.17
C LEU A 201 6.66 -6.97 4.62
N ASP A 202 7.34 -8.00 5.08
CA ASP A 202 7.22 -8.55 6.42
C ASP A 202 5.75 -8.88 6.81
N GLY A 203 4.99 -9.37 5.83
CA GLY A 203 3.58 -9.72 6.04
C GLY A 203 3.42 -11.08 6.73
N PRO A 204 2.47 -11.23 7.68
CA PRO A 204 2.17 -12.54 8.26
C PRO A 204 1.68 -13.51 7.19
N GLY A 205 2.09 -14.78 7.32
CA GLY A 205 1.70 -15.86 6.42
C GLY A 205 0.21 -16.20 6.50
N PHE A 206 -0.18 -17.22 5.73
CA PHE A 206 -1.56 -17.70 5.64
C PHE A 206 -1.72 -19.05 6.30
N ARG A 207 -2.93 -19.35 6.72
CA ARG A 207 -3.30 -20.68 7.21
C ARG A 207 -3.23 -21.72 6.09
N PRO A 208 -2.95 -23.00 6.42
CA PRO A 208 -2.82 -24.07 5.42
C PRO A 208 -4.04 -24.22 4.50
N GLU A 209 -5.24 -23.90 4.99
CA GLU A 209 -6.48 -23.97 4.23
C GLU A 209 -6.49 -22.94 3.09
N VAL A 210 -6.02 -21.71 3.34
CA VAL A 210 -5.90 -20.65 2.35
C VAL A 210 -4.84 -21.00 1.30
N LEU A 211 -3.72 -21.61 1.72
CA LEU A 211 -2.63 -22.03 0.84
C LEU A 211 -3.02 -23.14 -0.12
N LYS A 212 -4.02 -23.98 0.23
CA LYS A 212 -4.52 -25.04 -0.64
C LYS A 212 -5.39 -24.54 -1.77
N GLU A 213 -5.82 -23.29 -1.74
CA GLU A 213 -6.61 -22.73 -2.81
C GLU A 213 -5.75 -22.50 -4.05
N CYS A 214 -6.24 -22.93 -5.22
CA CYS A 214 -5.48 -22.98 -6.48
C CYS A 214 -4.89 -21.64 -6.94
N HIS A 215 -5.37 -20.53 -6.43
CA HIS A 215 -4.92 -19.18 -6.77
C HIS A 215 -3.67 -18.72 -6.00
N TYR A 216 -3.32 -19.36 -4.86
CA TYR A 216 -2.14 -18.98 -4.07
C TYR A 216 -0.83 -19.16 -4.85
N ASN A 217 -0.67 -20.29 -5.53
CA ASN A 217 0.53 -20.56 -6.33
C ASN A 217 0.71 -19.57 -7.49
N ALA A 218 -0.39 -19.09 -8.09
CA ALA A 218 -0.31 -18.05 -9.11
C ALA A 218 0.15 -16.69 -8.52
N CYS A 219 -0.26 -16.36 -7.29
CA CYS A 219 0.20 -15.15 -6.60
C CYS A 219 1.68 -15.21 -6.23
N LEU A 220 2.21 -16.38 -5.82
CA LEU A 220 3.63 -16.55 -5.47
C LEU A 220 4.57 -16.21 -6.63
N LEU A 221 4.14 -16.38 -7.87
CA LEU A 221 4.93 -15.98 -9.05
C LEU A 221 5.12 -14.45 -9.14
N TYR A 222 4.34 -13.67 -8.39
CA TYR A 222 4.32 -12.22 -8.43
C TYR A 222 4.70 -11.56 -7.10
N THR A 223 4.95 -12.36 -6.04
CA THR A 223 5.33 -11.84 -4.72
C THR A 223 6.84 -11.64 -4.64
N SER A 224 7.26 -10.56 -4.00
CA SER A 224 8.63 -10.35 -3.54
C SER A 224 8.54 -10.21 -2.01
N ASP A 225 9.01 -11.21 -1.31
CA ASP A 225 9.18 -11.17 0.14
C ASP A 225 10.63 -11.53 0.47
N ALA A 226 11.32 -10.64 1.18
CA ALA A 226 12.67 -10.89 1.64
C ALA A 226 12.74 -12.01 2.72
N ALA A 227 11.60 -12.41 3.28
CA ALA A 227 11.52 -13.49 4.26
C ALA A 227 11.53 -14.89 3.63
N ASP A 228 11.17 -15.04 2.35
CA ASP A 228 11.15 -16.33 1.65
C ASP A 228 12.57 -16.86 1.33
N ASP A 229 13.58 -16.00 1.37
CA ASP A 229 14.99 -16.39 1.16
C ASP A 229 15.64 -17.11 2.37
N LEU A 230 14.90 -17.29 3.48
CA LEU A 230 15.38 -17.94 4.70
C LEU A 230 14.90 -19.39 4.89
N THR A 231 14.19 -19.94 3.94
CA THR A 231 13.79 -21.35 3.91
C THR A 231 14.50 -22.11 2.79
#